data_d4beb5dcfffd2a0d5d95456c6786ab1f
#
_entry.id   d4beb5dcfffd2a0d5d95456c6786ab1f
#
_cell.length_a   1.000
_cell.length_b   1.000
_cell.length_c   1.000
_cell.angle_alpha   90.00
_cell.angle_beta   90.00
_cell.angle_gamma   90.00
#
_symmetry.space_group_name_H-M   'P 1'
#
loop_
_entity.id
_entity.type
_entity.pdbx_description
1 polymer ?
#
loop_
_entity_poly.entity_id
_entity_poly.type
_entity_poly.pdbx_seq_one_letter_code
_entity_poly.pdbx_strand_id
1 'polypeptide(L)'
;PYMMVNSFLSLSILYGLCVMLDTMTFTKSLGSFCGALLIYLLGNWAAESFYHVGSHGHGEKHAYGYAIEVEEEEEIVDEPEDEIDFAALMEVADVDKGLKVWGKCKACHKLEDGANATGPHLYSIVDREVASVSGYNYSGALVKVAEVWDTDSLNEFLENPKTYAPGTKMGFAGLKKPNDRANLIAYLDSVGD
;
A
#
# COMPACT_ATOMS: atom_id res chain seq x y z
N PRO A 1 46.06 49.96 21.97
CA PRO A 1 46.80 48.80 21.43
C PRO A 1 45.96 47.55 21.39
N TYR A 2 45.03 47.32 22.34
CA TYR A 2 44.25 46.06 22.43
C TYR A 2 43.17 45.94 21.31
N MET A 3 42.66 47.03 20.73
CA MET A 3 41.65 46.96 19.65
C MET A 3 42.21 46.48 18.31
N MET A 4 43.48 46.75 18.00
CA MET A 4 44.06 46.34 16.72
C MET A 4 44.43 44.86 16.70
N VAL A 5 44.83 44.28 17.83
CA VAL A 5 45.17 42.84 17.91
C VAL A 5 43.96 41.96 17.67
N ASN A 6 42.79 42.30 18.23
CA ASN A 6 41.55 41.54 18.01
C ASN A 6 41.08 41.57 16.58
N SER A 7 41.30 42.69 15.86
CA SER A 7 40.91 42.83 14.45
C SER A 7 41.76 41.95 13.52
N PHE A 8 43.06 41.84 13.80
CA PHE A 8 43.95 40.95 13.05
C PHE A 8 43.70 39.46 13.31
N LEU A 9 43.39 39.08 14.56
CA LEU A 9 43.01 37.69 14.87
C LEU A 9 41.69 37.28 14.18
N SER A 10 40.70 38.13 14.19
CA SER A 10 39.42 37.88 13.54
C SER A 10 39.57 37.74 12.02
N LEU A 11 40.39 38.57 11.40
CA LEU A 11 40.65 38.52 9.95
C LEU A 11 41.43 37.24 9.56
N SER A 12 42.40 36.81 10.39
CA SER A 12 43.15 35.58 10.15
C SER A 12 42.28 34.32 10.27
N ILE A 13 41.33 34.31 11.20
CA ILE A 13 40.40 33.20 11.36
C ILE A 13 39.43 33.15 10.17
N LEU A 14 38.92 34.27 9.70
CA LEU A 14 38.06 34.33 8.52
C LEU A 14 38.80 33.88 7.24
N TYR A 15 40.07 34.30 7.09
CA TYR A 15 40.90 33.89 5.95
C TYR A 15 41.21 32.40 5.98
N GLY A 16 41.51 31.83 7.16
CA GLY A 16 41.70 30.42 7.36
C GLY A 16 40.46 29.59 7.03
N LEU A 17 39.28 30.10 7.40
CA LEU A 17 38.00 29.45 7.09
C LEU A 17 37.66 29.52 5.58
N CYS A 18 38.03 30.66 4.92
CA CYS A 18 37.79 30.82 3.48
C CYS A 18 38.72 29.95 2.62
N VAL A 19 39.96 29.71 3.08
CA VAL A 19 40.93 28.84 2.40
C VAL A 19 40.56 27.36 2.57
N MET A 20 39.87 27.01 3.65
CA MET A 20 39.35 25.62 3.86
C MET A 20 38.13 25.30 2.97
N LEU A 21 37.46 26.32 2.43
CA LEU A 21 36.34 26.17 1.51
C LEU A 21 36.75 26.31 0.03
N ASP A 22 37.97 25.85 -0.29
CA ASP A 22 38.34 25.72 -1.70
C ASP A 22 37.39 24.74 -2.39
N THR A 23 36.86 25.16 -3.54
CA THR A 23 35.85 24.41 -4.32
C THR A 23 36.30 22.97 -4.59
N MET A 24 37.60 22.75 -4.75
CA MET A 24 38.19 21.42 -4.94
C MET A 24 38.16 20.55 -3.68
N THR A 25 38.35 21.13 -2.49
CA THR A 25 38.28 20.41 -1.21
C THR A 25 36.81 20.10 -0.87
N PHE A 26 35.90 21.06 -1.10
CA PHE A 26 34.47 20.87 -0.88
C PHE A 26 33.89 19.77 -1.80
N THR A 27 34.22 19.80 -3.11
CA THR A 27 33.74 18.77 -4.04
C THR A 27 34.31 17.39 -3.75
N LYS A 28 35.58 17.28 -3.31
CA LYS A 28 36.18 16.00 -2.89
C LYS A 28 35.51 15.47 -1.62
N SER A 29 35.27 16.32 -0.63
CA SER A 29 34.60 15.93 0.61
C SER A 29 33.15 15.52 0.38
N LEU A 30 32.43 16.28 -0.43
CA LEU A 30 31.05 15.96 -0.82
C LEU A 30 30.99 14.65 -1.62
N GLY A 31 31.90 14.48 -2.59
CA GLY A 31 31.97 13.26 -3.39
C GLY A 31 32.29 12.01 -2.57
N SER A 32 33.22 12.12 -1.58
CA SER A 32 33.52 11.00 -0.68
C SER A 32 32.35 10.64 0.23
N PHE A 33 31.63 11.65 0.75
CA PHE A 33 30.44 11.44 1.56
C PHE A 33 29.30 10.79 0.75
N CYS A 34 29.03 11.30 -0.45
CA CYS A 34 28.03 10.70 -1.35
C CYS A 34 28.43 9.26 -1.73
N GLY A 35 29.70 9.00 -2.00
CA GLY A 35 30.21 7.65 -2.29
C GLY A 35 30.02 6.68 -1.13
N ALA A 36 30.37 7.09 0.08
CA ALA A 36 30.16 6.29 1.28
C ALA A 36 28.67 5.98 1.54
N LEU A 37 27.81 6.99 1.36
CA LEU A 37 26.37 6.85 1.51
C LEU A 37 25.77 5.91 0.45
N LEU A 38 26.27 5.97 -0.77
CA LEU A 38 25.86 5.09 -1.86
C LEU A 38 26.26 3.63 -1.59
N ILE A 39 27.47 3.38 -1.10
CA ILE A 39 27.94 2.04 -0.69
C ILE A 39 27.08 1.52 0.46
N TYR A 40 26.76 2.36 1.45
CA TYR A 40 25.89 2.00 2.56
C TYR A 40 24.48 1.61 2.10
N LEU A 41 23.85 2.43 1.23
CA LEU A 41 22.51 2.17 0.71
C LEU A 41 22.47 0.91 -0.16
N LEU A 42 23.48 0.69 -1.02
CA LEU A 42 23.59 -0.52 -1.82
C LEU A 42 23.81 -1.76 -0.94
N GLY A 43 24.61 -1.64 0.11
CA GLY A 43 24.83 -2.72 1.09
C GLY A 43 23.53 -3.07 1.82
N ASN A 44 22.79 -2.07 2.25
CA ASN A 44 21.50 -2.25 2.91
C ASN A 44 20.47 -2.89 1.97
N TRP A 45 20.38 -2.40 0.73
CA TRP A 45 19.49 -2.98 -0.31
C TRP A 45 19.87 -4.43 -0.63
N ALA A 46 21.15 -4.74 -0.77
CA ALA A 46 21.63 -6.10 -0.99
C ALA A 46 21.34 -7.00 0.22
N ALA A 47 21.56 -6.52 1.44
CA ALA A 47 21.20 -7.24 2.66
C ALA A 47 19.70 -7.55 2.72
N GLU A 48 18.84 -6.58 2.47
CA GLU A 48 17.39 -6.81 2.39
C GLU A 48 17.04 -7.85 1.31
N SER A 49 17.67 -7.76 0.14
CA SER A 49 17.44 -8.72 -0.95
C SER A 49 17.85 -10.15 -0.59
N PHE A 50 18.94 -10.33 0.17
CA PHE A 50 19.40 -11.66 0.59
C PHE A 50 18.69 -12.17 1.83
N TYR A 51 18.31 -11.31 2.77
CA TYR A 51 17.67 -11.73 4.03
C TYR A 51 16.14 -11.75 3.95
N HIS A 52 15.51 -11.16 2.91
CA HIS A 52 14.07 -11.23 2.68
C HIS A 52 13.61 -12.50 1.93
N VAL A 53 14.53 -13.38 1.55
CA VAL A 53 14.18 -14.69 1.01
C VAL A 53 13.87 -15.63 2.18
N GLY A 54 12.66 -15.55 2.69
CA GLY A 54 12.13 -16.58 3.59
C GLY A 54 11.75 -16.15 5.00
N SER A 55 11.08 -15.01 5.17
CA SER A 55 10.39 -14.72 6.43
C SER A 55 8.92 -14.47 6.21
N HIS A 56 8.18 -15.55 6.05
CA HIS A 56 6.85 -15.67 6.61
C HIS A 56 7.06 -15.98 8.09
N GLY A 57 6.91 -15.01 8.96
CA GLY A 57 6.99 -15.27 10.39
C GLY A 57 7.35 -14.05 11.21
N HIS A 58 6.34 -13.51 11.87
CA HIS A 58 6.38 -12.84 13.17
C HIS A 58 7.28 -11.61 13.40
N GLY A 59 6.60 -10.47 13.49
CA GLY A 59 6.68 -9.57 14.63
C GLY A 59 8.03 -9.01 15.00
N GLU A 60 8.36 -7.81 14.50
CA GLU A 60 9.13 -6.88 15.31
C GLU A 60 8.46 -5.49 15.26
N LYS A 61 8.07 -5.06 16.47
CA LYS A 61 7.48 -3.77 16.76
C LYS A 61 8.51 -2.67 16.53
N HIS A 62 8.42 -1.95 15.43
CA HIS A 62 9.05 -0.64 15.36
C HIS A 62 8.15 0.37 16.05
N ALA A 63 8.54 0.73 17.27
CA ALA A 63 7.96 1.82 18.02
C ALA A 63 8.21 3.15 17.30
N TYR A 64 7.24 3.61 16.54
CA TYR A 64 7.06 5.04 16.28
C TYR A 64 5.91 5.52 17.15
N GLY A 65 6.28 6.39 18.09
CA GLY A 65 5.37 6.86 19.11
C GLY A 65 4.18 7.61 18.56
N TYR A 66 3.06 7.00 18.69
CA TYR A 66 1.76 7.52 19.07
C TYR A 66 0.92 6.31 19.48
N ALA A 67 0.78 6.09 20.80
CA ALA A 67 -0.08 5.05 21.30
C ALA A 67 -1.53 5.50 21.13
N ILE A 68 -2.21 4.96 20.12
CA ILE A 68 -3.66 4.87 20.11
C ILE A 68 -3.96 3.56 20.84
N GLU A 69 -4.64 3.62 21.94
CA GLU A 69 -5.23 2.45 22.59
C GLU A 69 -6.19 1.82 21.58
N VAL A 70 -5.73 0.75 20.95
CA VAL A 70 -6.59 -0.14 20.17
C VAL A 70 -7.09 -1.17 21.16
N GLU A 71 -8.40 -1.16 21.40
CA GLU A 71 -9.09 -2.26 22.09
C GLU A 71 -8.61 -3.58 21.47
N GLU A 72 -8.33 -4.55 22.33
CA GLU A 72 -7.77 -5.86 22.02
C GLU A 72 -8.56 -6.50 20.89
N GLU A 73 -7.95 -6.59 19.69
CA GLU A 73 -8.42 -7.53 18.67
C GLU A 73 -8.15 -8.92 19.24
N GLU A 74 -9.21 -9.62 19.59
CA GLU A 74 -9.17 -11.03 19.94
C GLU A 74 -8.38 -11.77 18.84
N GLU A 75 -7.29 -12.44 19.24
CA GLU A 75 -6.55 -13.36 18.40
C GLU A 75 -7.53 -14.44 17.91
N ILE A 76 -7.96 -14.30 16.66
CA ILE A 76 -8.66 -15.41 16.01
C ILE A 76 -7.62 -16.48 15.79
N VAL A 77 -7.68 -17.49 16.64
CA VAL A 77 -6.99 -18.76 16.56
C VAL A 77 -7.18 -19.29 15.15
N ASP A 78 -6.08 -19.67 14.52
CA ASP A 78 -6.02 -20.37 13.24
C ASP A 78 -6.60 -21.80 13.47
N GLU A 79 -7.93 -21.90 13.47
CA GLU A 79 -8.60 -23.19 13.43
C GLU A 79 -8.70 -23.65 11.96
N PRO A 80 -8.64 -24.97 11.68
CA PRO A 80 -8.62 -25.49 10.32
C PRO A 80 -9.87 -25.06 9.55
N GLU A 81 -9.71 -24.84 8.24
CA GLU A 81 -10.72 -24.47 7.26
C GLU A 81 -11.95 -25.40 7.29
N ASP A 82 -12.78 -25.28 8.34
CA ASP A 82 -14.19 -25.62 8.23
C ASP A 82 -14.82 -24.54 7.33
N GLU A 83 -15.63 -24.98 6.37
CA GLU A 83 -16.29 -24.12 5.38
C GLU A 83 -16.91 -22.89 6.06
N ILE A 84 -16.17 -21.77 6.04
CA ILE A 84 -16.66 -20.51 6.61
C ILE A 84 -17.87 -20.13 5.78
N ASP A 85 -19.05 -20.17 6.39
CA ASP A 85 -20.27 -19.69 5.75
C ASP A 85 -20.14 -18.20 5.49
N PHE A 86 -19.81 -17.84 4.24
CA PHE A 86 -19.62 -16.47 3.84
C PHE A 86 -20.90 -15.64 3.98
N ALA A 87 -22.06 -16.27 3.86
CA ALA A 87 -23.35 -15.61 4.09
C ALA A 87 -23.47 -15.14 5.56
N ALA A 88 -23.04 -15.94 6.52
CA ALA A 88 -23.01 -15.55 7.93
C ALA A 88 -22.03 -14.37 8.18
N LEU A 89 -20.91 -14.31 7.47
CA LEU A 89 -19.99 -13.16 7.55
C LEU A 89 -20.59 -11.90 6.97
N MET A 90 -21.41 -12.00 5.91
CA MET A 90 -22.10 -10.84 5.33
C MET A 90 -23.16 -10.26 6.28
N GLU A 91 -23.83 -11.09 7.09
CA GLU A 91 -24.82 -10.61 8.08
C GLU A 91 -24.19 -9.72 9.18
N VAL A 92 -22.91 -9.96 9.50
CA VAL A 92 -22.17 -9.21 10.54
C VAL A 92 -21.14 -8.24 9.95
N ALA A 93 -21.17 -8.04 8.64
CA ALA A 93 -20.20 -7.20 7.94
C ALA A 93 -20.31 -5.73 8.37
N ASP A 94 -19.16 -5.08 8.49
CA ASP A 94 -19.01 -3.72 8.99
C ASP A 94 -18.58 -2.78 7.85
N VAL A 95 -19.46 -1.83 7.51
CA VAL A 95 -19.25 -0.85 6.44
C VAL A 95 -18.06 0.07 6.72
N ASP A 96 -17.82 0.46 7.99
CA ASP A 96 -16.69 1.31 8.35
C ASP A 96 -15.35 0.58 8.23
N LYS A 97 -15.32 -0.71 8.55
CA LYS A 97 -14.17 -1.56 8.26
C LYS A 97 -13.99 -1.75 6.76
N GLY A 98 -15.08 -1.91 6.01
CA GLY A 98 -15.08 -1.95 4.55
C GLY A 98 -14.48 -0.70 3.91
N LEU A 99 -14.80 0.48 4.43
CA LEU A 99 -14.19 1.74 3.99
C LEU A 99 -12.67 1.74 4.18
N LYS A 100 -12.15 1.15 5.26
CA LYS A 100 -10.69 1.00 5.47
C LYS A 100 -10.09 0.07 4.42
N VAL A 101 -10.73 -1.06 4.13
CA VAL A 101 -10.29 -2.01 3.10
C VAL A 101 -10.34 -1.38 1.70
N TRP A 102 -11.35 -0.53 1.40
CA TRP A 102 -11.46 0.25 0.16
C TRP A 102 -10.19 1.05 -0.15
N GLY A 103 -9.44 1.45 0.86
CA GLY A 103 -8.15 2.10 0.71
C GLY A 103 -7.19 1.40 -0.26
N LYS A 104 -7.29 0.07 -0.40
CA LYS A 104 -6.48 -0.76 -1.31
C LYS A 104 -6.96 -0.71 -2.78
N CYS A 105 -8.17 -0.24 -3.02
CA CYS A 105 -8.85 -0.25 -4.33
C CYS A 105 -8.88 1.14 -4.99
N LYS A 106 -8.96 2.21 -4.18
CA LYS A 106 -9.18 3.60 -4.63
C LYS A 106 -8.11 4.16 -5.57
N ALA A 107 -6.91 3.57 -5.61
CA ALA A 107 -5.86 3.98 -6.54
C ALA A 107 -6.22 3.69 -8.00
N CYS A 108 -6.99 2.63 -8.24
CA CYS A 108 -7.35 2.16 -9.56
C CYS A 108 -8.85 2.31 -9.88
N HIS A 109 -9.71 2.35 -8.87
CA HIS A 109 -11.17 2.41 -9.02
C HIS A 109 -11.75 3.68 -8.41
N LYS A 110 -12.91 4.12 -8.95
CA LYS A 110 -13.72 5.22 -8.42
C LYS A 110 -15.10 4.68 -8.02
N LEU A 111 -15.79 5.41 -7.14
CA LEU A 111 -17.15 5.08 -6.69
C LEU A 111 -18.21 5.96 -7.35
N GLU A 112 -17.80 6.96 -8.13
CA GLU A 112 -18.73 7.81 -8.87
C GLU A 112 -19.14 7.12 -10.18
N ASP A 113 -20.41 7.22 -10.54
CA ASP A 113 -20.95 6.66 -11.79
C ASP A 113 -20.22 7.22 -13.02
N GLY A 114 -19.83 6.35 -13.93
CA GLY A 114 -19.12 6.71 -15.16
C GLY A 114 -17.65 7.14 -14.99
N ALA A 115 -17.14 7.26 -13.76
CA ALA A 115 -15.79 7.71 -13.48
C ALA A 115 -14.75 6.59 -13.61
N ASN A 116 -14.51 6.09 -14.82
CA ASN A 116 -13.46 5.10 -15.08
C ASN A 116 -12.07 5.70 -14.86
N ALA A 117 -11.17 4.88 -14.29
CA ALA A 117 -9.75 5.20 -14.09
C ALA A 117 -8.87 4.09 -14.67
N THR A 118 -7.86 3.61 -13.96
CA THR A 118 -7.08 2.40 -14.36
C THR A 118 -7.99 1.17 -14.43
N GLY A 119 -8.93 1.06 -13.49
CA GLY A 119 -10.04 0.10 -13.49
C GLY A 119 -11.39 0.77 -13.80
N PRO A 120 -12.46 -0.02 -14.00
CA PRO A 120 -13.81 0.51 -14.13
C PRO A 120 -14.30 1.10 -12.80
N HIS A 121 -15.28 1.99 -12.84
CA HIS A 121 -15.92 2.47 -11.61
C HIS A 121 -16.68 1.33 -10.91
N LEU A 122 -16.80 1.42 -9.58
CA LEU A 122 -17.47 0.42 -8.74
C LEU A 122 -18.78 0.94 -8.14
N TYR A 123 -19.31 2.04 -8.66
CA TYR A 123 -20.65 2.53 -8.28
C TYR A 123 -21.70 1.44 -8.55
N SER A 124 -22.54 1.10 -7.56
CA SER A 124 -23.54 0.02 -7.63
C SER A 124 -22.97 -1.28 -8.22
N ILE A 125 -21.82 -1.76 -7.73
CA ILE A 125 -21.19 -2.97 -8.27
C ILE A 125 -21.92 -4.25 -7.84
N VAL A 126 -22.52 -4.28 -6.64
CA VAL A 126 -23.25 -5.43 -6.15
C VAL A 126 -24.49 -5.63 -7.03
N ASP A 127 -24.75 -6.86 -7.42
CA ASP A 127 -25.81 -7.28 -8.35
C ASP A 127 -25.76 -6.65 -9.76
N ARG A 128 -24.66 -5.97 -10.10
CA ARG A 128 -24.44 -5.42 -11.45
C ARG A 128 -23.92 -6.49 -12.41
N GLU A 129 -24.39 -6.43 -13.67
CA GLU A 129 -23.87 -7.29 -14.75
C GLU A 129 -22.37 -7.13 -14.94
N VAL A 130 -21.65 -8.26 -15.07
CA VAL A 130 -20.21 -8.30 -15.25
C VAL A 130 -19.81 -7.65 -16.58
N ALA A 131 -18.77 -6.82 -16.54
CA ALA A 131 -18.22 -6.09 -17.68
C ALA A 131 -19.20 -5.11 -18.36
N SER A 132 -20.25 -4.66 -17.68
CA SER A 132 -21.28 -3.77 -18.21
C SER A 132 -20.90 -2.28 -18.23
N VAL A 133 -19.81 -1.87 -17.57
CA VAL A 133 -19.40 -0.47 -17.48
C VAL A 133 -19.00 0.08 -18.83
N SER A 134 -19.72 1.12 -19.28
CA SER A 134 -19.45 1.79 -20.56
C SER A 134 -18.08 2.47 -20.58
N GLY A 135 -17.43 2.45 -21.74
CA GLY A 135 -16.14 3.16 -21.95
C GLY A 135 -14.93 2.49 -21.30
N TYR A 136 -15.10 1.35 -20.63
CA TYR A 136 -13.97 0.58 -20.11
C TYR A 136 -13.65 -0.63 -21.00
N ASN A 137 -12.37 -0.81 -21.33
CA ASN A 137 -11.91 -1.89 -22.21
C ASN A 137 -11.54 -3.14 -21.40
N TYR A 138 -12.50 -4.02 -21.17
CA TYR A 138 -12.31 -5.30 -20.50
C TYR A 138 -11.48 -6.30 -21.32
N SER A 139 -10.86 -7.30 -20.64
CA SER A 139 -10.14 -8.39 -21.32
C SER A 139 -11.05 -9.49 -21.86
N GLY A 140 -12.34 -9.49 -21.45
CA GLY A 140 -13.28 -10.58 -21.75
C GLY A 140 -13.04 -11.83 -20.88
N ALA A 141 -12.17 -11.79 -19.87
CA ALA A 141 -11.93 -12.91 -18.96
C ALA A 141 -13.10 -13.09 -17.96
N LEU A 142 -13.61 -11.99 -17.45
CA LEU A 142 -14.64 -11.97 -16.40
C LEU A 142 -15.98 -12.58 -16.87
N VAL A 143 -16.44 -12.23 -18.06
CA VAL A 143 -17.71 -12.74 -18.63
C VAL A 143 -17.71 -14.24 -18.93
N LYS A 144 -16.57 -14.91 -18.76
CA LYS A 144 -16.47 -16.36 -18.91
C LYS A 144 -16.73 -17.11 -17.60
N VAL A 145 -16.67 -16.42 -16.48
CA VAL A 145 -16.71 -17.00 -15.13
C VAL A 145 -17.90 -16.53 -14.32
N ALA A 146 -18.44 -15.34 -14.62
CA ALA A 146 -19.63 -14.82 -13.96
C ALA A 146 -20.46 -13.95 -14.91
N GLU A 147 -21.76 -13.89 -14.68
CA GLU A 147 -22.72 -13.02 -15.41
C GLU A 147 -23.04 -11.76 -14.59
N VAL A 148 -23.14 -11.90 -13.28
CA VAL A 148 -23.51 -10.84 -12.34
C VAL A 148 -22.51 -10.83 -11.19
N TRP A 149 -22.26 -9.67 -10.63
CA TRP A 149 -21.45 -9.47 -9.44
C TRP A 149 -22.30 -9.65 -8.17
N ASP A 150 -22.82 -10.87 -7.96
CA ASP A 150 -23.40 -11.23 -6.69
C ASP A 150 -22.33 -11.34 -5.58
N THR A 151 -22.79 -11.51 -4.37
CA THR A 151 -21.92 -11.57 -3.18
C THR A 151 -20.88 -12.69 -3.27
N ASP A 152 -21.27 -13.86 -3.78
CA ASP A 152 -20.38 -15.02 -3.89
C ASP A 152 -19.33 -14.81 -4.98
N SER A 153 -19.74 -14.36 -6.16
CA SER A 153 -18.83 -14.02 -7.27
C SER A 153 -17.81 -12.93 -6.86
N LEU A 154 -18.27 -11.91 -6.11
CA LEU A 154 -17.37 -10.88 -5.56
C LEU A 154 -16.41 -11.46 -4.53
N ASN A 155 -16.89 -12.33 -3.63
CA ASN A 155 -16.05 -12.99 -2.64
C ASN A 155 -14.93 -13.79 -3.31
N GLU A 156 -15.26 -14.70 -4.22
CA GLU A 156 -14.28 -15.52 -4.93
C GLU A 156 -13.31 -14.69 -5.77
N PHE A 157 -13.82 -13.71 -6.50
CA PHE A 157 -12.97 -12.81 -7.29
C PHE A 157 -12.02 -12.00 -6.42
N LEU A 158 -12.50 -11.46 -5.29
CA LEU A 158 -11.68 -10.67 -4.38
C LEU A 158 -10.65 -11.51 -3.63
N GLU A 159 -10.87 -12.79 -3.44
CA GLU A 159 -9.89 -13.68 -2.83
C GLU A 159 -8.64 -13.85 -3.69
N ASN A 160 -8.84 -14.12 -4.99
CA ASN A 160 -7.75 -14.23 -5.96
C ASN A 160 -8.23 -13.94 -7.40
N PRO A 161 -8.17 -12.67 -7.85
CA PRO A 161 -8.67 -12.29 -9.16
C PRO A 161 -8.07 -13.06 -10.33
N LYS A 162 -6.79 -13.43 -10.25
CA LYS A 162 -6.10 -14.15 -11.33
C LYS A 162 -6.48 -15.61 -11.42
N THR A 163 -6.77 -16.23 -10.28
CA THR A 163 -7.23 -17.63 -10.21
C THR A 163 -8.69 -17.71 -10.64
N TYR A 164 -9.54 -16.81 -10.16
CA TYR A 164 -10.96 -16.76 -10.50
C TYR A 164 -11.19 -16.46 -11.99
N ALA A 165 -10.51 -15.44 -12.53
CA ALA A 165 -10.65 -15.02 -13.92
C ALA A 165 -9.29 -14.97 -14.63
N PRO A 166 -8.75 -16.09 -15.10
CA PRO A 166 -7.48 -16.13 -15.83
C PRO A 166 -7.49 -15.22 -17.06
N GLY A 167 -6.55 -14.32 -17.15
CA GLY A 167 -6.47 -13.30 -18.19
C GLY A 167 -7.17 -11.98 -17.84
N THR A 168 -7.61 -11.80 -16.60
CA THR A 168 -8.05 -10.49 -16.10
C THR A 168 -6.91 -9.47 -16.15
N LYS A 169 -7.26 -8.21 -16.50
CA LYS A 169 -6.30 -7.08 -16.46
C LYS A 169 -6.01 -6.60 -15.05
N MET A 170 -6.80 -6.99 -14.06
CA MET A 170 -6.62 -6.60 -12.66
C MET A 170 -5.37 -7.26 -12.07
N GLY A 171 -4.39 -6.44 -11.68
CA GLY A 171 -3.11 -6.89 -11.11
C GLY A 171 -3.12 -7.07 -9.59
N PHE A 172 -4.28 -7.05 -8.95
CA PHE A 172 -4.44 -7.16 -7.50
C PHE A 172 -4.15 -8.57 -7.00
N ALA A 173 -3.45 -8.68 -5.85
CA ALA A 173 -3.08 -9.98 -5.27
C ALA A 173 -4.21 -10.69 -4.52
N GLY A 174 -5.33 -9.98 -4.29
CA GLY A 174 -6.48 -10.49 -3.56
C GLY A 174 -6.49 -10.14 -2.06
N LEU A 175 -7.63 -10.42 -1.42
CA LEU A 175 -7.89 -10.29 0.01
C LEU A 175 -8.02 -11.68 0.61
N LYS A 176 -7.01 -12.13 1.37
CA LYS A 176 -7.01 -13.48 1.94
C LYS A 176 -7.99 -13.65 3.10
N LYS A 177 -8.21 -12.59 3.88
CA LYS A 177 -9.13 -12.62 5.02
C LYS A 177 -10.59 -12.54 4.55
N PRO A 178 -11.45 -13.53 4.84
CA PRO A 178 -12.86 -13.51 4.44
C PRO A 178 -13.63 -12.34 5.07
N ASN A 179 -13.32 -11.97 6.32
CA ASN A 179 -13.90 -10.80 6.97
C ASN A 179 -13.60 -9.49 6.22
N ASP A 180 -12.38 -9.32 5.68
CA ASP A 180 -12.05 -8.13 4.87
C ASP A 180 -12.89 -8.09 3.59
N ARG A 181 -13.15 -9.27 2.96
CA ARG A 181 -13.97 -9.36 1.76
C ARG A 181 -15.43 -9.02 2.05
N ALA A 182 -15.99 -9.60 3.11
CA ALA A 182 -17.37 -9.33 3.54
C ALA A 182 -17.57 -7.83 3.86
N ASN A 183 -16.69 -7.26 4.67
CA ASN A 183 -16.73 -5.84 5.02
C ASN A 183 -16.62 -4.94 3.77
N LEU A 184 -15.72 -5.26 2.83
CA LEU A 184 -15.58 -4.49 1.59
C LEU A 184 -16.84 -4.58 0.71
N ILE A 185 -17.43 -5.77 0.57
CA ILE A 185 -18.66 -5.97 -0.22
C ILE A 185 -19.82 -5.17 0.39
N ALA A 186 -20.00 -5.24 1.72
CA ALA A 186 -21.02 -4.45 2.40
C ALA A 186 -20.81 -2.93 2.22
N TYR A 187 -19.56 -2.46 2.24
CA TYR A 187 -19.26 -1.06 1.93
C TYR A 187 -19.60 -0.69 0.49
N LEU A 188 -19.26 -1.53 -0.48
CA LEU A 188 -19.54 -1.28 -1.90
C LEU A 188 -21.04 -1.30 -2.21
N ASP A 189 -21.78 -2.13 -1.51
CA ASP A 189 -23.25 -2.18 -1.59
C ASP A 189 -23.85 -0.87 -1.10
N SER A 190 -23.39 -0.35 0.03
CA SER A 190 -23.87 0.91 0.61
C SER A 190 -23.61 2.17 -0.25
N VAL A 191 -22.74 2.07 -1.25
CA VAL A 191 -22.39 3.21 -2.15
C VAL A 191 -23.32 3.32 -3.34
N GLY A 192 -24.09 2.30 -3.64
CA GLY A 192 -24.96 2.21 -4.81
C GLY A 192 -26.41 2.65 -4.60
N ASP A 193 -26.81 2.87 -3.35
CA ASP A 193 -28.19 3.22 -2.94
C ASP A 193 -28.48 4.74 -2.95
#